data_d88a85924fc3ad8a32ac7b8ff23073b0
#
_entry.id   d88a85924fc3ad8a32ac7b8ff23073b0
#
_cell.length_a   1.000
_cell.length_b   1.000
_cell.length_c   1.000
_cell.angle_alpha   90.00
_cell.angle_beta   90.00
_cell.angle_gamma   90.00
#
_symmetry.space_group_name_H-M   'P 1'
#
loop_
_entity.id
_entity.type
_entity.pdbx_description
1 polymer ?
#
loop_
_entity_poly.entity_id
_entity_poly.type
_entity_poly.pdbx_seq_one_letter_code
_entity_poly.pdbx_strand_id
1 'polypeptide(L)'
;FHRPMKGEMYNRHIRFGTDHGSFHEEMAELLSWRPRVAPEIYDAQTKGQMLYLDADNDQAAATAIEASKHMPVWSRYVLCQDSATHFSIKKKIVNPDCCYIEGLHGMRAPGSVNIADESGSFSLSSKDFWQKYPSAVEAGDLDQDNAEVIFWLWCPQVEAMDFRHYADQGYSQTYYEGFDVVGASAYGIGNTNNFSIELSNNAASDGDALKRFSDS
;
A
#
# COMPACT_ATOMS: atom_id res chain seq x y z
N PHE A 1 2.24 -13.03 -12.53
CA PHE A 1 3.70 -13.20 -12.63
C PHE A 1 4.24 -12.12 -13.54
N HIS A 2 4.94 -11.15 -12.99
CA HIS A 2 5.72 -10.24 -13.80
C HIS A 2 6.95 -11.00 -14.29
N ARG A 3 7.11 -11.08 -15.60
CA ARG A 3 8.38 -11.49 -16.19
C ARG A 3 9.22 -10.25 -16.35
N PRO A 4 10.44 -10.21 -15.80
CA PRO A 4 11.34 -9.14 -16.15
C PRO A 4 11.49 -9.10 -17.67
N MET A 5 11.08 -8.02 -18.27
CA MET A 5 11.39 -7.81 -19.68
C MET A 5 12.88 -7.51 -19.79
N LYS A 6 13.60 -8.25 -20.62
CA LYS A 6 15.05 -8.11 -20.85
C LYS A 6 15.95 -8.34 -19.62
N GLY A 7 15.53 -9.18 -18.69
CA GLY A 7 16.34 -9.50 -17.51
C GLY A 7 16.32 -8.47 -16.39
N GLU A 8 15.49 -7.44 -16.48
CA GLU A 8 15.30 -6.47 -15.40
C GLU A 8 14.37 -7.05 -14.33
N MET A 9 14.71 -6.91 -13.08
CA MET A 9 13.89 -7.31 -11.94
C MET A 9 13.89 -6.21 -10.90
N TYR A 10 12.74 -5.58 -10.71
CA TYR A 10 12.53 -4.61 -9.63
C TYR A 10 12.19 -5.35 -8.34
N ASN A 11 12.78 -4.93 -7.23
CA ASN A 11 12.38 -5.38 -5.91
C ASN A 11 12.20 -4.17 -5.00
N ARG A 12 10.98 -3.66 -4.94
CA ARG A 12 10.63 -2.52 -4.10
C ARG A 12 10.18 -2.97 -2.73
N HIS A 13 10.58 -2.22 -1.74
CA HIS A 13 10.13 -2.37 -0.37
C HIS A 13 8.91 -1.51 -0.15
N ILE A 14 7.86 -2.09 0.42
CA ILE A 14 6.62 -1.42 0.75
C ILE A 14 6.45 -1.43 2.27
N ARG A 15 6.11 -0.27 2.83
CA ARG A 15 5.78 -0.14 4.24
C ARG A 15 4.52 0.66 4.41
N PHE A 16 3.66 0.21 5.33
CA PHE A 16 2.52 0.98 5.81
C PHE A 16 2.64 1.17 7.31
N GLY A 17 2.26 2.36 7.80
CA GLY A 17 2.07 2.58 9.21
C GLY A 17 0.87 1.78 9.73
N THR A 18 1.00 1.21 10.93
CA THR A 18 -0.06 0.48 11.63
C THR A 18 -0.18 0.98 13.06
N ASP A 19 -1.23 0.57 13.76
CA ASP A 19 -1.43 0.87 15.19
C ASP A 19 -0.39 0.24 16.13
N HIS A 20 0.40 -0.72 15.63
CA HIS A 20 1.45 -1.40 16.39
C HIS A 20 2.85 -1.24 15.77
N GLY A 21 3.05 -0.24 14.90
CA GLY A 21 4.33 0.03 14.25
C GLY A 21 4.22 0.11 12.74
N SER A 22 4.78 -0.84 12.02
CA SER A 22 4.71 -0.85 10.56
C SER A 22 4.56 -2.26 9.99
N PHE A 23 3.76 -2.37 8.94
CA PHE A 23 3.78 -3.51 8.03
C PHE A 23 4.88 -3.28 7.00
N HIS A 24 5.67 -4.30 6.72
CA HIS A 24 6.75 -4.24 5.74
C HIS A 24 6.82 -5.53 4.94
N GLU A 25 6.82 -5.38 3.62
CA GLU A 25 7.10 -6.49 2.68
C GLU A 25 7.93 -6.00 1.50
N GLU A 26 8.54 -6.94 0.80
CA GLU A 26 9.08 -6.75 -0.53
C GLU A 26 8.05 -7.15 -1.59
N MET A 27 8.04 -6.46 -2.73
CA MET A 27 7.11 -6.78 -3.82
C MET A 27 7.38 -8.16 -4.45
N ALA A 28 8.62 -8.61 -4.47
CA ALA A 28 9.00 -9.91 -5.00
C ALA A 28 9.47 -10.83 -3.87
N GLU A 29 9.06 -12.09 -3.93
CA GLU A 29 9.60 -13.12 -3.08
C GLU A 29 11.11 -13.22 -3.25
N LEU A 30 11.84 -13.34 -2.14
CA LEU A 30 13.28 -13.49 -2.16
C LEU A 30 13.66 -14.90 -2.67
N LEU A 31 14.69 -14.94 -3.49
CA LEU A 31 15.16 -16.19 -4.11
C LEU A 31 16.02 -17.09 -3.17
N SER A 32 16.07 -16.76 -1.88
CA SER A 32 16.93 -17.41 -0.88
C SER A 32 16.73 -18.92 -0.73
N TRP A 33 15.54 -19.40 -0.99
CA TRP A 33 15.23 -20.83 -0.87
C TRP A 33 15.27 -21.57 -2.20
N ARG A 34 15.77 -20.94 -3.24
CA ARG A 34 15.99 -21.58 -4.53
C ARG A 34 17.45 -22.08 -4.60
N PRO A 35 17.70 -23.38 -4.40
CA PRO A 35 19.06 -23.90 -4.14
C PRO A 35 20.04 -23.71 -5.30
N ARG A 36 19.57 -23.26 -6.44
CA ARG A 36 20.38 -23.03 -7.63
C ARG A 36 20.61 -21.56 -7.95
N VAL A 37 20.01 -20.66 -7.19
CA VAL A 37 20.19 -19.22 -7.36
C VAL A 37 21.45 -18.77 -6.64
N ALA A 38 22.29 -18.01 -7.32
CA ALA A 38 23.54 -17.52 -6.75
C ALA A 38 23.27 -16.57 -5.56
N PRO A 39 24.05 -16.67 -4.47
CA PRO A 39 23.87 -15.85 -3.28
C PRO A 39 23.91 -14.35 -3.55
N GLU A 40 24.71 -13.92 -4.52
CA GLU A 40 24.87 -12.50 -4.90
C GLU A 40 23.57 -11.91 -5.43
N ILE A 41 22.77 -12.71 -6.15
CA ILE A 41 21.44 -12.28 -6.65
C ILE A 41 20.48 -12.08 -5.48
N TYR A 42 20.49 -13.00 -4.52
CA TYR A 42 19.69 -12.88 -3.31
C TYR A 42 20.09 -11.65 -2.48
N ASP A 43 21.39 -11.44 -2.29
CA ASP A 43 21.91 -10.29 -1.55
C ASP A 43 21.55 -8.96 -2.20
N ALA A 44 21.54 -8.92 -3.53
CA ALA A 44 21.09 -7.74 -4.27
C ALA A 44 19.58 -7.49 -4.08
N GLN A 45 18.76 -8.55 -4.12
CA GLN A 45 17.33 -8.43 -3.83
C GLN A 45 17.06 -7.88 -2.43
N THR A 46 17.77 -8.41 -1.41
CA THR A 46 17.59 -7.94 -0.01
C THR A 46 17.97 -6.48 0.18
N LYS A 47 18.81 -5.94 -0.70
CA LYS A 47 19.20 -4.51 -0.71
C LYS A 47 18.28 -3.65 -1.58
N GLY A 48 17.25 -4.24 -2.21
CA GLY A 48 16.35 -3.53 -3.11
C GLY A 48 17.02 -3.07 -4.40
N GLN A 49 18.13 -3.71 -4.79
CA GLN A 49 18.85 -3.36 -6.01
C GLN A 49 18.13 -3.90 -7.23
N MET A 50 18.12 -3.10 -8.31
CA MET A 50 17.65 -3.57 -9.60
C MET A 50 18.63 -4.61 -10.15
N LEU A 51 18.11 -5.76 -10.56
CA LEU A 51 18.89 -6.84 -11.12
C LEU A 51 18.80 -6.81 -12.64
N TYR A 52 19.95 -6.69 -13.28
CA TYR A 52 20.10 -6.83 -14.72
C TYR A 52 20.62 -8.24 -15.02
N LEU A 53 19.69 -9.14 -15.38
CA LEU A 53 19.99 -10.56 -15.56
C LEU A 53 20.11 -10.89 -17.05
N ASP A 54 21.31 -11.15 -17.51
CA ASP A 54 21.61 -11.57 -18.88
C ASP A 54 21.65 -13.10 -18.98
N ALA A 55 20.51 -13.69 -19.29
CA ALA A 55 20.36 -15.13 -19.38
C ALA A 55 21.15 -15.77 -20.55
N ASP A 56 21.52 -15.01 -21.57
CA ASP A 56 22.20 -15.52 -22.75
C ASP A 56 23.70 -15.73 -22.48
N ASN A 57 24.26 -14.96 -21.58
CA ASN A 57 25.70 -14.97 -21.28
C ASN A 57 26.02 -15.44 -19.84
N ASP A 58 25.04 -15.53 -18.97
CA ASP A 58 25.23 -15.91 -17.57
C ASP A 58 24.26 -17.01 -17.13
N GLN A 59 24.80 -18.18 -16.81
CA GLN A 59 24.02 -19.33 -16.34
C GLN A 59 23.35 -19.06 -14.97
N ALA A 60 23.95 -18.25 -14.11
CA ALA A 60 23.35 -17.88 -12.83
C ALA A 60 22.12 -16.98 -13.04
N ALA A 61 22.21 -16.01 -13.97
CA ALA A 61 21.10 -15.19 -14.39
C ALA A 61 19.96 -16.02 -14.99
N ALA A 62 20.28 -16.94 -15.92
CA ALA A 62 19.28 -17.84 -16.50
C ALA A 62 18.55 -18.66 -15.42
N THR A 63 19.28 -19.17 -14.44
CA THR A 63 18.72 -19.95 -13.33
C THR A 63 17.80 -19.09 -12.45
N ALA A 64 18.18 -17.85 -12.16
CA ALA A 64 17.38 -16.91 -11.37
C ALA A 64 16.07 -16.53 -12.11
N ILE A 65 16.16 -16.24 -13.39
CA ILE A 65 14.98 -15.95 -14.24
C ILE A 65 14.03 -17.15 -14.27
N GLU A 66 14.53 -18.36 -14.43
CA GLU A 66 13.68 -19.56 -14.42
C GLU A 66 13.01 -19.75 -13.05
N ALA A 67 13.75 -19.56 -11.95
CA ALA A 67 13.20 -19.64 -10.60
C ALA A 67 12.10 -18.58 -10.37
N SER A 68 12.29 -17.36 -10.85
CA SER A 68 11.35 -16.24 -10.67
C SER A 68 10.01 -16.45 -11.38
N LYS A 69 9.96 -17.28 -12.44
CA LYS A 69 8.71 -17.57 -13.15
C LYS A 69 7.62 -18.22 -12.30
N HIS A 70 8.02 -18.85 -11.22
CA HIS A 70 7.14 -19.61 -10.32
C HIS A 70 6.94 -18.92 -8.97
N MET A 71 7.39 -17.69 -8.84
CA MET A 71 7.27 -16.91 -7.60
C MET A 71 6.20 -15.83 -7.77
N PRO A 72 5.40 -15.57 -6.74
CA PRO A 72 4.47 -14.46 -6.77
C PRO A 72 5.24 -13.13 -6.79
N VAL A 73 4.73 -12.19 -7.58
CA VAL A 73 5.16 -10.80 -7.59
C VAL A 73 3.96 -9.96 -7.21
N TRP A 74 4.06 -9.28 -6.08
CA TRP A 74 3.00 -8.43 -5.57
C TRP A 74 3.10 -7.06 -6.22
N SER A 75 2.20 -6.78 -7.15
CA SER A 75 2.21 -5.51 -7.89
C SER A 75 1.42 -4.41 -7.19
N ARG A 76 0.57 -4.78 -6.24
CA ARG A 76 -0.35 -3.84 -5.62
C ARG A 76 -0.62 -4.18 -4.16
N TYR A 77 -0.58 -3.13 -3.31
CA TYR A 77 -0.92 -3.19 -1.89
C TYR A 77 -1.91 -2.08 -1.56
N VAL A 78 -2.88 -2.36 -0.71
CA VAL A 78 -3.90 -1.39 -0.28
C VAL A 78 -4.02 -1.45 1.23
N LEU A 79 -3.77 -0.32 1.89
CA LEU A 79 -4.16 -0.07 3.27
C LEU A 79 -5.55 0.59 3.24
N CYS A 80 -6.56 -0.08 3.73
CA CYS A 80 -7.93 0.43 3.77
C CYS A 80 -8.43 0.52 5.21
N GLN A 81 -8.80 1.71 5.65
CA GLN A 81 -9.56 1.94 6.89
C GLN A 81 -11.04 1.90 6.52
N ASP A 82 -11.72 0.83 6.84
CA ASP A 82 -13.13 0.62 6.48
C ASP A 82 -14.12 1.09 7.55
N SER A 83 -13.65 1.20 8.78
CA SER A 83 -14.46 1.68 9.91
C SER A 83 -13.59 2.41 10.94
N ALA A 84 -14.20 2.99 11.97
CA ALA A 84 -13.50 3.67 13.05
C ALA A 84 -12.56 2.76 13.87
N THR A 85 -12.72 1.45 13.76
CA THR A 85 -12.03 0.45 14.58
C THR A 85 -11.50 -0.73 13.78
N HIS A 86 -11.44 -0.61 12.46
CA HIS A 86 -10.88 -1.68 11.62
C HIS A 86 -10.19 -1.12 10.38
N PHE A 87 -8.99 -1.61 10.14
CA PHE A 87 -8.30 -1.48 8.87
C PHE A 87 -7.77 -2.84 8.41
N SER A 88 -7.56 -2.97 7.11
CA SER A 88 -6.88 -4.11 6.51
C SER A 88 -5.82 -3.66 5.52
N ILE A 89 -4.72 -4.42 5.44
CA ILE A 89 -3.74 -4.33 4.36
C ILE A 89 -3.93 -5.55 3.49
N LYS A 90 -4.16 -5.30 2.21
CA LYS A 90 -4.39 -6.33 1.20
C LYS A 90 -3.37 -6.20 0.09
N LYS A 91 -3.01 -7.30 -0.52
CA LYS A 91 -2.06 -7.36 -1.62
C LYS A 91 -2.61 -8.16 -2.80
N LYS A 92 -2.13 -7.85 -3.99
CA LYS A 92 -2.54 -8.49 -5.23
C LYS A 92 -1.35 -8.67 -6.17
N ILE A 93 -1.33 -9.80 -6.87
CA ILE A 93 -0.38 -10.04 -7.97
C ILE A 93 -0.83 -9.33 -9.25
N VAL A 94 0.05 -9.27 -10.25
CA VAL A 94 -0.20 -8.64 -11.56
C VAL A 94 -1.43 -9.17 -12.28
N ASN A 95 -1.78 -10.44 -12.08
CA ASN A 95 -2.90 -11.05 -12.78
C ASN A 95 -4.23 -10.38 -12.38
N PRO A 96 -4.97 -9.75 -13.34
CA PRO A 96 -6.23 -9.06 -13.06
C PRO A 96 -7.32 -10.00 -12.51
N ASP A 97 -7.29 -11.28 -12.86
CA ASP A 97 -8.27 -12.27 -12.43
C ASP A 97 -8.06 -12.76 -10.99
N CYS A 98 -6.92 -12.42 -10.38
CA CYS A 98 -6.66 -12.75 -8.98
C CYS A 98 -7.34 -11.77 -8.05
N CYS A 99 -7.90 -12.28 -6.96
CA CYS A 99 -8.43 -11.46 -5.88
C CYS A 99 -7.30 -10.90 -5.00
N TYR A 100 -7.65 -9.92 -4.18
CA TYR A 100 -6.78 -9.45 -3.11
C TYR A 100 -6.64 -10.52 -2.03
N ILE A 101 -5.44 -10.62 -1.47
CA ILE A 101 -5.12 -11.46 -0.31
C ILE A 101 -4.86 -10.52 0.86
N GLU A 102 -5.44 -10.81 2.01
CA GLU A 102 -5.21 -10.06 3.23
C GLU A 102 -3.82 -10.37 3.80
N GLY A 103 -3.05 -9.31 4.06
CA GLY A 103 -1.71 -9.41 4.67
C GLY A 103 -1.73 -9.11 6.16
N LEU A 104 -2.49 -8.12 6.58
CA LEU A 104 -2.61 -7.69 7.97
C LEU A 104 -3.93 -6.96 8.19
N HIS A 105 -4.41 -6.97 9.42
CA HIS A 105 -5.50 -6.10 9.88
C HIS A 105 -5.20 -5.54 11.27
N GLY A 106 -5.90 -4.49 11.64
CA GLY A 106 -5.78 -3.82 12.93
C GLY A 106 -6.93 -2.85 13.16
N MET A 107 -6.78 -1.94 14.11
CA MET A 107 -7.86 -1.05 14.52
C MET A 107 -7.81 0.31 13.81
N ARG A 108 -6.70 1.04 13.92
CA ARG A 108 -6.59 2.45 13.48
C ARG A 108 -5.26 2.67 12.82
N ALA A 109 -5.28 2.80 11.51
CA ALA A 109 -4.06 3.07 10.75
C ALA A 109 -3.73 4.57 10.75
N PRO A 110 -2.45 4.96 10.82
CA PRO A 110 -2.04 6.36 10.69
C PRO A 110 -2.15 6.89 9.25
N GLY A 111 -2.36 6.02 8.26
CA GLY A 111 -2.54 6.42 6.86
C GLY A 111 -1.24 6.83 6.17
N SER A 112 -0.15 6.17 6.50
CA SER A 112 1.15 6.40 5.90
C SER A 112 1.63 5.22 5.08
N VAL A 113 2.31 5.52 3.96
CA VAL A 113 2.94 4.55 3.06
C VAL A 113 4.34 5.02 2.70
N ASN A 114 5.26 4.08 2.58
CA ASN A 114 6.59 4.29 2.02
C ASN A 114 6.86 3.22 0.96
N ILE A 115 7.37 3.66 -0.18
CA ILE A 115 7.89 2.79 -1.24
C ILE A 115 9.36 3.15 -1.40
N ALA A 116 10.23 2.15 -1.40
CA ALA A 116 11.66 2.34 -1.54
C ALA A 116 12.27 1.29 -2.47
N ASP A 117 13.25 1.71 -3.25
CA ASP A 117 14.14 0.87 -4.05
C ASP A 117 15.56 1.44 -4.04
N GLU A 118 16.47 0.92 -4.87
CA GLU A 118 17.86 1.41 -4.92
C GLU A 118 18.00 2.87 -5.38
N SER A 119 16.99 3.40 -6.06
CA SER A 119 17.02 4.79 -6.57
C SER A 119 16.60 5.81 -5.52
N GLY A 120 15.91 5.38 -4.49
CA GLY A 120 15.43 6.25 -3.42
C GLY A 120 14.14 5.77 -2.77
N SER A 121 13.46 6.69 -2.09
CA SER A 121 12.19 6.41 -1.46
C SER A 121 11.17 7.54 -1.61
N PHE A 122 9.91 7.15 -1.66
CA PHE A 122 8.74 8.01 -1.63
C PHE A 122 7.91 7.68 -0.39
N SER A 123 7.56 8.69 0.38
CA SER A 123 6.65 8.55 1.52
C SER A 123 5.47 9.49 1.37
N LEU A 124 4.29 8.99 1.71
CA LEU A 124 3.05 9.78 1.80
C LEU A 124 2.35 9.48 3.10
N SER A 125 1.81 10.50 3.74
CA SER A 125 0.95 10.37 4.92
C SER A 125 -0.23 11.31 4.81
N SER A 126 -1.36 10.89 5.37
CA SER A 126 -2.57 11.70 5.50
C SER A 126 -2.89 11.91 6.96
N LYS A 127 -3.10 13.17 7.34
CA LYS A 127 -3.56 13.52 8.68
C LYS A 127 -4.99 13.04 8.92
N ASP A 128 -5.22 12.53 10.14
CA ASP A 128 -6.55 12.06 10.59
C ASP A 128 -7.12 10.94 9.70
N PHE A 129 -6.27 10.06 9.18
CA PHE A 129 -6.65 9.04 8.21
C PHE A 129 -7.77 8.12 8.72
N TRP A 130 -7.61 7.54 9.91
CA TRP A 130 -8.59 6.60 10.45
C TRP A 130 -9.92 7.28 10.82
N GLN A 131 -9.91 8.59 11.12
CA GLN A 131 -11.11 9.36 11.40
C GLN A 131 -11.94 9.64 10.14
N LYS A 132 -11.29 9.55 8.98
CA LYS A 132 -11.89 9.84 7.66
C LYS A 132 -12.29 8.58 6.90
N TYR A 133 -12.52 7.49 7.63
CA TYR A 133 -12.99 6.27 6.98
C TYR A 133 -14.30 6.50 6.18
N PRO A 134 -14.53 5.76 5.09
CA PRO A 134 -13.72 4.72 4.49
C PRO A 134 -12.67 5.32 3.54
N SER A 135 -11.44 5.41 3.97
CA SER A 135 -10.32 5.92 3.17
C SER A 135 -9.27 4.83 2.94
N ALA A 136 -8.48 4.97 1.88
CA ALA A 136 -7.42 4.03 1.62
C ALA A 136 -6.18 4.69 1.03
N VAL A 137 -5.03 4.05 1.23
CA VAL A 137 -3.78 4.34 0.53
C VAL A 137 -3.36 3.09 -0.24
N GLU A 138 -3.15 3.25 -1.52
CA GLU A 138 -2.81 2.17 -2.43
C GLU A 138 -1.43 2.43 -3.05
N ALA A 139 -0.56 1.42 -3.00
CA ALA A 139 0.69 1.37 -3.74
C ALA A 139 0.51 0.38 -4.89
N GLY A 140 0.58 0.87 -6.12
CA GLY A 140 0.29 0.10 -7.33
C GLY A 140 1.42 0.13 -8.33
N ASP A 141 1.30 -0.74 -9.34
CA ASP A 141 2.23 -0.86 -10.45
C ASP A 141 3.70 -1.00 -10.01
N LEU A 142 3.89 -1.70 -8.87
CA LEU A 142 5.21 -1.85 -8.25
C LEU A 142 6.18 -2.67 -9.10
N ASP A 143 5.67 -3.42 -10.04
CA ASP A 143 6.38 -4.21 -11.03
C ASP A 143 6.74 -3.42 -12.30
N GLN A 144 6.33 -2.15 -12.39
CA GLN A 144 6.59 -1.27 -13.52
C GLN A 144 7.67 -0.23 -13.19
N ASP A 145 8.20 0.44 -14.22
CA ASP A 145 9.15 1.55 -14.05
C ASP A 145 8.58 2.64 -13.17
N ASN A 146 7.32 2.97 -13.37
CA ASN A 146 6.62 4.00 -12.63
C ASN A 146 5.62 3.37 -11.66
N ALA A 147 6.04 3.17 -10.42
CA ALA A 147 5.11 2.84 -9.35
C ALA A 147 4.19 4.03 -9.06
N GLU A 148 2.97 3.74 -8.66
CA GLU A 148 1.99 4.75 -8.32
C GLU A 148 1.56 4.66 -6.86
N VAL A 149 1.21 5.82 -6.26
CA VAL A 149 0.53 5.88 -4.97
C VAL A 149 -0.78 6.62 -5.16
N ILE A 150 -1.88 5.95 -4.80
CA ILE A 150 -3.22 6.50 -4.90
C ILE A 150 -3.78 6.67 -3.49
N PHE A 151 -4.26 7.87 -3.18
CA PHE A 151 -5.03 8.11 -1.98
C PHE A 151 -6.52 8.15 -2.32
N TRP A 152 -7.26 7.21 -1.76
CA TRP A 152 -8.70 7.12 -1.92
C TRP A 152 -9.39 7.87 -0.78
N LEU A 153 -10.05 8.96 -1.11
CA LEU A 153 -10.92 9.69 -0.16
C LEU A 153 -12.14 8.85 0.22
N TRP A 154 -12.48 7.91 -0.65
CA TRP A 154 -13.50 6.90 -0.44
C TRP A 154 -13.01 5.58 -1.00
N CYS A 155 -12.77 4.61 -0.13
CA CYS A 155 -12.19 3.34 -0.55
C CYS A 155 -13.15 2.55 -1.45
N PRO A 156 -12.77 2.20 -2.69
CA PRO A 156 -13.64 1.46 -3.61
C PRO A 156 -13.87 0.01 -3.21
N GLN A 157 -13.12 -0.50 -2.23
CA GLN A 157 -13.25 -1.86 -1.71
C GLN A 157 -14.22 -1.97 -0.53
N VAL A 158 -14.78 -0.85 -0.09
CA VAL A 158 -15.72 -0.75 1.03
C VAL A 158 -17.08 -0.35 0.49
N GLU A 159 -18.14 -0.93 1.04
CA GLU A 159 -19.50 -0.51 0.71
C GLU A 159 -19.71 0.96 1.05
N ALA A 160 -20.47 1.64 0.21
CA ALA A 160 -20.82 3.03 0.46
C ALA A 160 -21.66 3.15 1.74
N MET A 161 -21.30 4.11 2.60
CA MET A 161 -22.13 4.42 3.75
C MET A 161 -23.47 4.99 3.29
N ASP A 162 -24.54 4.44 3.83
CA ASP A 162 -25.89 4.90 3.51
C ASP A 162 -26.30 6.02 4.46
N PHE A 163 -26.28 7.25 3.96
CA PHE A 163 -26.70 8.44 4.70
C PHE A 163 -28.18 8.80 4.49
N ARG A 164 -28.92 8.02 3.71
CA ARG A 164 -30.32 8.35 3.36
C ARG A 164 -31.21 8.49 4.59
N HIS A 165 -30.97 7.68 5.62
CA HIS A 165 -31.73 7.74 6.87
C HIS A 165 -31.55 9.08 7.61
N TYR A 166 -30.45 9.81 7.41
CA TYR A 166 -30.27 11.15 7.96
C TYR A 166 -31.12 12.18 7.23
N ALA A 167 -31.35 12.00 5.93
CA ALA A 167 -32.15 12.89 5.12
C ALA A 167 -33.65 12.65 5.30
N ASP A 168 -34.07 11.38 5.36
CA ASP A 168 -35.49 11.00 5.29
C ASP A 168 -36.18 11.02 6.65
N GLN A 169 -35.45 10.76 7.75
CA GLN A 169 -36.06 10.51 9.05
C GLN A 169 -35.72 11.57 10.11
N GLY A 170 -34.96 12.60 9.78
CA GLY A 170 -34.49 13.59 10.76
C GLY A 170 -33.82 12.91 11.95
N TYR A 171 -33.08 11.84 11.66
CA TYR A 171 -32.60 10.86 12.64
C TYR A 171 -31.90 11.54 13.79
N SER A 172 -32.19 11.10 14.95
CA SER A 172 -31.47 11.27 16.22
C SER A 172 -31.16 12.72 16.67
N GLN A 173 -30.87 13.65 15.79
CA GLN A 173 -30.64 15.03 16.19
C GLN A 173 -31.87 15.65 16.85
N THR A 174 -33.04 15.40 16.28
CA THR A 174 -34.31 15.76 16.88
C THR A 174 -34.51 15.10 18.24
N TYR A 175 -34.08 13.85 18.34
CA TYR A 175 -34.27 13.07 19.56
C TYR A 175 -33.28 13.44 20.67
N TYR A 176 -32.03 13.71 20.35
CA TYR A 176 -30.99 14.00 21.34
C TYR A 176 -30.86 15.47 21.69
N GLU A 177 -31.15 16.36 20.77
CA GLU A 177 -30.91 17.80 20.93
C GLU A 177 -32.19 18.63 21.08
N GLY A 178 -33.35 18.01 20.96
CA GLY A 178 -34.64 18.69 21.09
C GLY A 178 -34.93 19.67 19.98
N PHE A 179 -34.25 19.58 18.84
CA PHE A 179 -34.47 20.40 17.66
C PHE A 179 -35.37 19.67 16.66
N ASP A 180 -36.41 20.34 16.20
CA ASP A 180 -37.21 19.92 15.05
C ASP A 180 -36.45 20.13 13.75
N VAL A 181 -35.29 19.48 13.62
CA VAL A 181 -34.54 19.49 12.35
C VAL A 181 -35.16 18.46 11.42
N VAL A 182 -36.12 18.91 10.65
CA VAL A 182 -36.66 18.14 9.54
C VAL A 182 -35.62 18.11 8.44
N GLY A 183 -35.09 16.92 8.16
CA GLY A 183 -34.17 16.70 7.06
C GLY A 183 -32.73 17.18 7.32
N ALA A 184 -32.02 16.54 8.22
CA ALA A 184 -30.57 16.67 8.28
C ALA A 184 -29.98 16.25 6.91
N SER A 185 -29.40 17.19 6.20
CA SER A 185 -28.83 16.98 4.88
C SER A 185 -27.31 17.02 4.98
N ALA A 186 -26.64 16.09 4.31
CA ALA A 186 -25.20 16.13 4.12
C ALA A 186 -24.74 17.17 3.08
N TYR A 187 -25.66 17.94 2.49
CA TYR A 187 -25.31 18.98 1.54
C TYR A 187 -24.48 20.07 2.21
N GLY A 188 -23.35 20.38 1.60
CA GLY A 188 -22.47 21.45 2.08
C GLY A 188 -21.49 21.03 3.16
N ILE A 189 -21.37 19.73 3.49
CA ILE A 189 -20.29 19.23 4.34
C ILE A 189 -18.99 19.27 3.55
N GLY A 190 -18.06 20.10 4.02
CA GLY A 190 -16.70 20.17 3.50
C GLY A 190 -15.79 19.23 4.28
N ASN A 191 -14.88 18.54 3.59
CA ASN A 191 -13.81 17.78 4.20
C ASN A 191 -12.46 18.29 3.68
N THR A 192 -11.52 18.56 4.60
CA THR A 192 -10.16 18.99 4.27
C THR A 192 -9.21 17.83 4.52
N ASN A 193 -8.43 17.48 3.49
CA ASN A 193 -7.41 16.46 3.59
C ASN A 193 -6.03 17.12 3.54
N ASN A 194 -5.21 16.83 4.54
CA ASN A 194 -3.83 17.29 4.63
C ASN A 194 -2.90 16.10 4.35
N PHE A 195 -2.01 16.29 3.39
CA PHE A 195 -1.03 15.28 3.00
C PHE A 195 0.37 15.80 3.25
N SER A 196 1.24 14.90 3.71
CA SER A 196 2.67 15.12 3.77
C SER A 196 3.35 14.18 2.80
N ILE A 197 4.28 14.71 1.98
CA ILE A 197 5.03 13.94 1.00
C ILE A 197 6.51 14.16 1.25
N GLU A 198 7.28 13.08 1.26
CA GLU A 198 8.74 13.11 1.38
C GLU A 198 9.35 12.27 0.25
N LEU A 199 10.35 12.86 -0.41
CA LEU A 199 11.19 12.20 -1.41
C LEU A 199 12.61 12.14 -0.87
N SER A 200 13.24 10.98 -0.92
CA SER A 200 14.62 10.78 -0.49
C SER A 200 15.40 10.01 -1.53
N ASN A 201 16.61 10.46 -1.81
CA ASN A 201 17.58 9.74 -2.65
C ASN A 201 18.26 8.59 -1.89
N ASN A 202 17.88 8.33 -0.67
CA ASN A 202 18.43 7.28 0.15
C ASN A 202 17.49 6.09 0.12
N ALA A 203 17.96 4.98 -0.44
CA ALA A 203 17.26 3.70 -0.43
C ALA A 203 17.14 3.11 0.99
N ALA A 204 17.95 3.58 1.94
CA ALA A 204 17.81 3.23 3.33
C ALA A 204 16.42 3.69 3.77
N SER A 205 15.51 2.78 3.70
CA SER A 205 14.17 2.85 4.20
C SER A 205 14.20 3.30 5.66
N ASP A 206 14.13 4.59 5.84
CA ASP A 206 14.04 5.18 7.14
C ASP A 206 12.66 4.83 7.71
N GLY A 207 12.60 3.77 8.53
CA GLY A 207 11.41 3.49 9.32
C GLY A 207 11.01 4.69 10.18
N ASP A 208 11.93 5.64 10.36
CA ASP A 208 11.72 6.91 11.00
C ASP A 208 10.96 7.92 10.12
N ALA A 209 10.94 7.79 8.80
CA ALA A 209 10.09 8.62 7.95
C ALA A 209 8.60 8.40 8.29
N LEU A 210 8.17 7.15 8.40
CA LEU A 210 6.78 6.84 8.79
C LEU A 210 6.42 7.32 10.20
N LYS A 211 7.38 7.28 11.14
CA LYS A 211 7.16 7.79 12.50
C LYS A 211 7.03 9.31 12.54
N ARG A 212 7.86 10.04 11.79
CA ARG A 212 7.77 11.51 11.70
C ARG A 212 6.40 11.99 11.24
N PHE A 213 5.73 11.20 10.39
CA PHE A 213 4.39 11.50 9.89
C PHE A 213 3.27 11.09 10.83
N SER A 214 3.47 10.08 11.69
CA SER A 214 2.43 9.66 12.65
C SER A 214 2.25 10.63 13.81
N ASP A 215 3.27 11.46 14.09
CA ASP A 215 3.29 12.39 15.23
C ASP A 215 2.94 13.84 14.83
N SER A 216 2.62 14.11 13.56
CA SER A 216 2.22 15.42 13.03
C SER A 216 0.72 15.50 12.76
#